data_1678197b18044e8c421a9b8454ec7af9
#
_entry.id   1678197b18044e8c421a9b8454ec7af9
#
_cell.length_a   1.000
_cell.length_b   1.000
_cell.length_c   1.000
_cell.angle_alpha   90.00
_cell.angle_beta   90.00
_cell.angle_gamma   90.00
#
_symmetry.space_group_name_H-M   'P 1'
#
loop_
_entity.id
_entity.type
_entity.pdbx_description
1 polymer ?
#
loop_
_entity_poly.entity_id
_entity_poly.type
_entity_poly.pdbx_seq_one_letter_code
_entity_poly.pdbx_strand_id
1 'polypeptide(L)'
;NSERGRPAETEYYDCLEVAPSATSGEIRRQYYVLARKCHPDKNLDDPDAKAKFQKIGEAYQILSDEKLRAQYDARGKEGMEDVPVVNPAAFFGVLFGSEQMENFIGRLKLATLAMAGTDLTREEQDLLQRRRETRLAIKLASMLDVYVDWQPPRGSAIGKKERANAFVEMMKPIAETLVNTSFGTVMLKKIGWVYKLEAEKYLHDPLAGTGTWLDLGLRSTGVTMQQKSSTLKNKFAALKAGFNVVREVQSTEHDIAGATSEQHATELRAKQQQDILPHVIDALWSTSAVDIESTLRHACSKTLHDASASRPRRAARA
;
A
#
# COMPACT_ATOMS: atom_id res chain seq x y z
N ASN A 1 17.47 20.46 -23.13
CA ASN A 1 16.76 21.73 -22.89
C ASN A 1 16.03 22.12 -24.17
N SER A 2 14.90 21.50 -24.45
CA SER A 2 14.02 21.95 -25.52
C SER A 2 13.12 23.06 -24.92
N GLU A 3 13.14 24.23 -25.56
CA GLU A 3 12.21 25.32 -25.35
C GLU A 3 10.79 24.80 -25.56
N ARG A 4 10.12 24.40 -24.49
CA ARG A 4 8.70 24.11 -24.53
C ARG A 4 8.00 25.45 -24.69
N GLY A 5 7.19 25.60 -25.76
CA GLY A 5 6.37 26.76 -25.97
C GLY A 5 5.46 27.03 -24.77
N ARG A 6 4.91 28.24 -24.68
CA ARG A 6 3.95 28.57 -23.62
C ARG A 6 2.72 27.68 -23.78
N PRO A 7 2.27 26.94 -22.70
CA PRO A 7 1.12 26.08 -22.80
C PRO A 7 -0.15 26.87 -23.10
N ALA A 8 -1.12 26.25 -23.76
CA ALA A 8 -2.42 26.84 -24.04
C ALA A 8 -3.17 27.21 -22.74
N GLU A 9 -3.03 26.39 -21.70
CA GLU A 9 -3.58 26.59 -20.37
C GLU A 9 -2.59 26.21 -19.28
N THR A 10 -2.68 26.87 -18.12
CA THR A 10 -1.78 26.60 -16.96
C THR A 10 -2.50 25.94 -15.79
N GLU A 11 -3.80 25.71 -15.85
CA GLU A 11 -4.61 25.28 -14.71
C GLU A 11 -4.07 24.00 -14.02
N TYR A 12 -3.61 23.00 -14.77
CA TYR A 12 -3.02 21.80 -14.19
C TYR A 12 -1.65 22.06 -13.56
N TYR A 13 -0.85 22.96 -14.11
CA TYR A 13 0.40 23.40 -13.51
C TYR A 13 0.17 24.16 -12.22
N ASP A 14 -0.81 25.07 -12.22
CA ASP A 14 -1.23 25.85 -11.06
C ASP A 14 -1.80 24.95 -9.96
N CYS A 15 -2.58 23.95 -10.35
CA CYS A 15 -3.13 22.93 -9.44
C CYS A 15 -2.05 22.13 -8.73
N LEU A 16 -0.93 21.85 -9.40
CA LEU A 16 0.24 21.18 -8.83
C LEU A 16 1.27 22.14 -8.21
N GLU A 17 0.99 23.45 -8.23
CA GLU A 17 1.91 24.50 -7.74
C GLU A 17 3.32 24.38 -8.38
N VAL A 18 3.38 24.11 -9.69
CA VAL A 18 4.62 23.99 -10.47
C VAL A 18 4.63 24.90 -11.68
N ALA A 19 5.81 25.31 -12.13
CA ALA A 19 5.94 26.07 -13.37
C ALA A 19 5.72 25.17 -14.60
N PRO A 20 5.22 25.73 -15.74
CA PRO A 20 5.12 24.99 -17.01
C PRO A 20 6.45 24.42 -17.52
N SER A 21 7.58 24.96 -17.07
CA SER A 21 8.93 24.46 -17.35
C SER A 21 9.39 23.31 -16.44
N ALA A 22 8.56 22.93 -15.45
CA ALA A 22 8.92 21.93 -14.47
C ALA A 22 9.25 20.57 -15.12
N THR A 23 10.27 19.92 -14.60
CA THR A 23 10.66 18.56 -14.98
C THR A 23 9.62 17.54 -14.49
N SER A 24 9.57 16.36 -15.11
CA SER A 24 8.70 15.26 -14.67
C SER A 24 8.98 14.85 -13.22
N GLY A 25 10.22 15.01 -12.75
CA GLY A 25 10.61 14.78 -11.36
C GLY A 25 10.03 15.81 -10.38
N GLU A 26 10.00 17.09 -10.75
CA GLU A 26 9.41 18.16 -9.95
C GLU A 26 7.90 18.04 -9.88
N ILE A 27 7.22 17.79 -11.01
CA ILE A 27 5.78 17.51 -11.10
C ILE A 27 5.41 16.37 -10.15
N ARG A 28 6.17 15.26 -10.22
CA ARG A 28 5.97 14.10 -9.38
C ARG A 28 6.13 14.42 -7.89
N ARG A 29 7.22 15.11 -7.52
CA ARG A 29 7.50 15.50 -6.13
C ARG A 29 6.37 16.36 -5.56
N GLN A 30 5.95 17.37 -6.32
CA GLN A 30 4.95 18.32 -5.88
C GLN A 30 3.56 17.66 -5.74
N TYR A 31 3.19 16.78 -6.68
CA TYR A 31 1.99 15.94 -6.55
C TYR A 31 1.94 15.21 -5.20
N TYR A 32 3.04 14.56 -4.79
CA TYR A 32 3.05 13.83 -3.51
C TYR A 32 2.96 14.73 -2.29
N VAL A 33 3.54 15.90 -2.34
CA VAL A 33 3.41 16.89 -1.26
C VAL A 33 1.94 17.32 -1.13
N LEU A 34 1.30 17.67 -2.24
CA LEU A 34 -0.07 18.13 -2.27
C LEU A 34 -1.08 17.01 -1.98
N ALA A 35 -0.92 15.85 -2.57
CA ALA A 35 -1.76 14.68 -2.33
C ALA A 35 -1.74 14.27 -0.83
N ARG A 36 -0.58 14.36 -0.19
CA ARG A 36 -0.45 14.13 1.25
C ARG A 36 -1.11 15.22 2.10
N LYS A 37 -1.03 16.48 1.65
CA LYS A 37 -1.62 17.63 2.34
C LYS A 37 -3.14 17.62 2.23
N CYS A 38 -3.68 17.30 1.05
CA CYS A 38 -5.11 17.32 0.75
C CYS A 38 -5.79 15.94 0.90
N HIS A 39 -5.13 14.97 1.55
CA HIS A 39 -5.69 13.62 1.70
C HIS A 39 -7.00 13.67 2.49
N PRO A 40 -8.11 13.03 2.00
CA PRO A 40 -9.39 13.06 2.69
C PRO A 40 -9.34 12.58 4.13
N ASP A 41 -8.54 11.54 4.44
CA ASP A 41 -8.39 11.01 5.80
C ASP A 41 -7.71 11.99 6.77
N LYS A 42 -7.02 13.01 6.26
CA LYS A 42 -6.38 14.05 7.08
C LYS A 42 -7.21 15.32 7.21
N ASN A 43 -8.16 15.49 6.32
CA ASN A 43 -8.98 16.70 6.22
C ASN A 43 -10.46 16.32 6.30
N LEU A 44 -10.82 15.58 7.36
CA LEU A 44 -12.19 15.12 7.59
C LEU A 44 -13.20 16.27 7.73
N ASP A 45 -12.72 17.43 8.19
CA ASP A 45 -13.51 18.65 8.39
C ASP A 45 -13.58 19.55 7.13
N ASP A 46 -12.82 19.24 6.06
CA ASP A 46 -12.85 20.00 4.80
C ASP A 46 -13.75 19.28 3.77
N PRO A 47 -14.97 19.80 3.51
CA PRO A 47 -15.89 19.20 2.54
C PRO A 47 -15.31 19.17 1.11
N ASP A 48 -14.35 20.04 0.81
CA ASP A 48 -13.73 20.16 -0.50
C ASP A 48 -12.46 19.29 -0.64
N ALA A 49 -12.00 18.65 0.43
CA ALA A 49 -10.76 17.85 0.42
C ALA A 49 -10.77 16.78 -0.68
N LYS A 50 -11.92 16.11 -0.87
CA LYS A 50 -12.09 15.07 -1.90
C LYS A 50 -11.99 15.68 -3.31
N ALA A 51 -12.63 16.82 -3.55
CA ALA A 51 -12.60 17.51 -4.84
C ALA A 51 -11.20 18.06 -5.17
N LYS A 52 -10.52 18.67 -4.17
CA LYS A 52 -9.13 19.13 -4.29
C LYS A 52 -8.19 17.97 -4.61
N PHE A 53 -8.33 16.86 -3.90
CA PHE A 53 -7.52 15.66 -4.13
C PHE A 53 -7.73 15.09 -5.54
N GLN A 54 -8.97 15.04 -6.02
CA GLN A 54 -9.30 14.57 -7.36
C GLN A 54 -8.66 15.45 -8.44
N LYS A 55 -8.77 16.79 -8.30
CA LYS A 55 -8.14 17.74 -9.24
C LYS A 55 -6.61 17.60 -9.28
N ILE A 56 -5.96 17.44 -8.13
CA ILE A 56 -4.51 17.21 -8.03
C ILE A 56 -4.13 15.90 -8.73
N GLY A 57 -4.95 14.84 -8.58
CA GLY A 57 -4.76 13.56 -9.24
C GLY A 57 -4.88 13.66 -10.77
N GLU A 58 -5.89 14.38 -11.26
CA GLU A 58 -6.12 14.64 -12.68
C GLU A 58 -4.94 15.41 -13.29
N ALA A 59 -4.54 16.52 -12.66
CA ALA A 59 -3.41 17.33 -13.11
C ALA A 59 -2.12 16.50 -13.18
N TYR A 60 -1.86 15.66 -12.18
CA TYR A 60 -0.69 14.78 -12.18
C TYR A 60 -0.75 13.74 -13.30
N GLN A 61 -1.89 13.12 -13.55
CA GLN A 61 -2.07 12.14 -14.61
C GLN A 61 -1.68 12.74 -15.98
N ILE A 62 -2.17 13.91 -16.28
CA ILE A 62 -1.92 14.58 -17.55
C ILE A 62 -0.46 15.06 -17.65
N LEU A 63 0.06 15.70 -16.62
CA LEU A 63 1.39 16.32 -16.67
C LEU A 63 2.55 15.35 -16.45
N SER A 64 2.30 14.15 -15.90
CA SER A 64 3.33 13.14 -15.67
C SER A 64 3.65 12.29 -16.90
N ASP A 65 2.75 12.20 -17.86
CA ASP A 65 2.94 11.54 -19.15
C ASP A 65 3.38 12.55 -20.20
N GLU A 66 4.47 12.31 -20.89
CA GLU A 66 5.03 13.26 -21.86
C GLU A 66 4.08 13.53 -23.04
N LYS A 67 3.33 12.52 -23.50
CA LYS A 67 2.40 12.66 -24.63
C LYS A 67 1.17 13.44 -24.22
N LEU A 68 0.56 13.09 -23.07
CA LEU A 68 -0.60 13.80 -22.53
C LEU A 68 -0.25 15.23 -22.17
N ARG A 69 0.92 15.47 -21.59
CA ARG A 69 1.42 16.81 -21.30
C ARG A 69 1.59 17.66 -22.56
N ALA A 70 2.22 17.09 -23.60
CA ALA A 70 2.38 17.79 -24.88
C ALA A 70 1.02 18.10 -25.53
N GLN A 71 0.04 17.23 -25.40
CA GLN A 71 -1.31 17.43 -25.90
C GLN A 71 -2.04 18.52 -25.09
N TYR A 72 -1.90 18.52 -23.77
CA TYR A 72 -2.42 19.56 -22.88
C TYR A 72 -1.76 20.91 -23.13
N ASP A 73 -0.44 20.94 -23.31
CA ASP A 73 0.30 22.16 -23.64
C ASP A 73 -0.17 22.77 -24.99
N ALA A 74 -0.57 21.93 -25.94
CA ALA A 74 -1.04 22.36 -27.25
C ALA A 74 -2.52 22.77 -27.32
N ARG A 75 -3.40 22.10 -26.56
CA ARG A 75 -4.86 22.21 -26.72
C ARG A 75 -5.63 22.52 -25.43
N GLY A 76 -4.97 22.62 -24.27
CA GLY A 76 -5.63 22.81 -23.00
C GLY A 76 -6.50 21.62 -22.58
N LYS A 77 -7.45 21.85 -21.69
CA LYS A 77 -8.40 20.84 -21.19
C LYS A 77 -9.33 20.30 -22.27
N GLU A 78 -9.74 21.11 -23.23
CA GLU A 78 -10.60 20.68 -24.34
C GLU A 78 -9.96 19.53 -25.15
N GLY A 79 -8.62 19.48 -25.22
CA GLY A 79 -7.90 18.37 -25.83
C GLY A 79 -7.82 17.10 -24.98
N MET A 80 -8.35 17.10 -23.75
CA MET A 80 -8.26 16.01 -22.78
C MET A 80 -9.60 15.31 -22.51
N GLU A 81 -10.68 15.68 -23.18
CA GLU A 81 -12.03 15.13 -22.95
C GLU A 81 -12.09 13.60 -23.15
N ASP A 82 -11.27 13.04 -24.04
CA ASP A 82 -11.19 11.61 -24.33
C ASP A 82 -10.17 10.85 -23.46
N VAL A 83 -9.47 11.53 -22.55
CA VAL A 83 -8.47 10.89 -21.70
C VAL A 83 -9.10 10.36 -20.42
N PRO A 84 -9.13 9.04 -20.21
CA PRO A 84 -9.70 8.47 -18.99
C PRO A 84 -9.00 8.99 -17.73
N VAL A 85 -9.73 9.68 -16.87
CA VAL A 85 -9.17 10.26 -15.62
C VAL A 85 -9.07 9.19 -14.52
N VAL A 86 -8.29 8.15 -14.73
CA VAL A 86 -7.94 7.20 -13.68
C VAL A 86 -6.43 7.02 -13.64
N ASN A 87 -5.75 7.82 -12.81
CA ASN A 87 -4.36 7.57 -12.48
C ASN A 87 -4.29 6.36 -11.52
N PRO A 88 -3.80 5.18 -11.94
CA PRO A 88 -3.70 4.01 -11.07
C PRO A 88 -2.86 4.29 -9.81
N ALA A 89 -1.86 5.14 -9.88
CA ALA A 89 -1.00 5.48 -8.73
C ALA A 89 -1.70 6.41 -7.75
N ALA A 90 -2.47 7.41 -8.23
CA ALA A 90 -3.29 8.27 -7.38
C ALA A 90 -4.43 7.48 -6.72
N PHE A 91 -5.12 6.68 -7.51
CA PHE A 91 -6.17 5.78 -7.04
C PHE A 91 -5.63 4.76 -6.01
N PHE A 92 -4.44 4.22 -6.25
CA PHE A 92 -3.74 3.35 -5.31
C PHE A 92 -3.37 4.06 -4.01
N GLY A 93 -2.92 5.33 -4.10
CA GLY A 93 -2.63 6.17 -2.93
C GLY A 93 -3.87 6.42 -2.07
N VAL A 94 -5.03 6.67 -2.69
CA VAL A 94 -6.31 6.84 -1.99
C VAL A 94 -6.78 5.54 -1.34
N LEU A 95 -6.67 4.42 -2.04
CA LEU A 95 -7.17 3.14 -1.56
C LEU A 95 -6.31 2.52 -0.45
N PHE A 96 -4.99 2.69 -0.53
CA PHE A 96 -4.04 1.97 0.33
C PHE A 96 -3.08 2.89 1.10
N GLY A 97 -3.14 4.20 0.87
CA GLY A 97 -2.14 5.17 1.31
C GLY A 97 -2.46 5.92 2.59
N SER A 98 -3.32 5.40 3.49
CA SER A 98 -3.49 6.09 4.77
C SER A 98 -2.14 6.08 5.51
N GLU A 99 -1.67 7.27 5.93
CA GLU A 99 -0.41 7.45 6.66
C GLU A 99 -0.39 6.64 7.96
N GLN A 100 -1.57 6.41 8.52
CA GLN A 100 -1.76 5.61 9.72
C GLN A 100 -1.45 4.13 9.43
N MET A 101 -1.88 3.61 8.27
CA MET A 101 -1.58 2.25 7.84
C MET A 101 -0.09 2.05 7.51
N GLU A 102 0.60 3.09 6.99
CA GLU A 102 2.06 3.04 6.76
C GLU A 102 2.86 2.70 8.02
N ASN A 103 2.33 3.01 9.20
CA ASN A 103 2.99 2.66 10.46
C ASN A 103 3.04 1.14 10.70
N PHE A 104 2.13 0.38 10.11
CA PHE A 104 2.00 -1.06 10.29
C PHE A 104 2.54 -1.87 9.10
N ILE A 105 2.36 -1.39 7.88
CA ILE A 105 2.78 -2.10 6.66
C ILE A 105 3.94 -1.45 5.91
N GLY A 106 4.31 -0.22 6.31
CA GLY A 106 5.25 0.61 5.56
C GLY A 106 4.69 1.03 4.20
N ARG A 107 5.46 1.85 3.48
CA ARG A 107 5.07 2.26 2.13
C ARG A 107 5.09 1.06 1.20
N LEU A 108 3.98 0.82 0.50
CA LEU A 108 3.83 -0.30 -0.42
C LEU A 108 4.83 -0.22 -1.57
N LYS A 109 5.32 -1.37 -2.04
CA LYS A 109 6.28 -1.43 -3.14
C LYS A 109 5.73 -0.77 -4.41
N LEU A 110 4.47 -1.01 -4.75
CA LEU A 110 3.82 -0.37 -5.89
C LEU A 110 3.77 1.16 -5.75
N ALA A 111 3.45 1.69 -4.56
CA ALA A 111 3.48 3.12 -4.30
C ALA A 111 4.91 3.68 -4.44
N THR A 112 5.92 2.95 -3.95
CA THR A 112 7.33 3.35 -4.08
C THR A 112 7.78 3.39 -5.54
N LEU A 113 7.43 2.39 -6.33
CA LEU A 113 7.74 2.33 -7.77
C LEU A 113 7.01 3.43 -8.55
N ALA A 114 5.73 3.66 -8.26
CA ALA A 114 4.97 4.76 -8.86
C ALA A 114 5.56 6.13 -8.55
N MET A 115 6.13 6.31 -7.36
CA MET A 115 6.79 7.56 -6.94
C MET A 115 8.16 7.77 -7.57
N ALA A 116 8.95 6.71 -7.65
CA ALA A 116 10.33 6.79 -8.15
C ALA A 116 10.42 6.77 -9.67
N GLY A 117 9.35 6.36 -10.37
CA GLY A 117 9.37 6.05 -11.79
C GLY A 117 9.98 4.68 -12.06
N THR A 118 10.17 4.38 -13.36
CA THR A 118 10.73 3.11 -13.82
C THR A 118 12.25 3.02 -13.65
N ASP A 119 12.90 4.07 -13.16
CA ASP A 119 14.35 4.24 -13.22
C ASP A 119 15.11 3.65 -12.02
N LEU A 120 14.40 3.06 -11.04
CA LEU A 120 15.06 2.42 -9.92
C LEU A 120 15.71 1.10 -10.33
N THR A 121 17.00 1.01 -10.11
CA THR A 121 17.75 -0.24 -10.26
C THR A 121 17.25 -1.29 -9.27
N ARG A 122 17.51 -2.56 -9.56
CA ARG A 122 17.16 -3.67 -8.67
C ARG A 122 17.81 -3.53 -7.29
N GLU A 123 19.04 -3.05 -7.23
CA GLU A 123 19.79 -2.84 -5.99
C GLU A 123 19.14 -1.74 -5.12
N GLU A 124 18.72 -0.64 -5.74
CA GLU A 124 18.00 0.44 -5.05
C GLU A 124 16.64 -0.03 -4.51
N GLN A 125 15.90 -0.81 -5.29
CA GLN A 125 14.64 -1.42 -4.84
C GLN A 125 14.86 -2.33 -3.61
N ASP A 126 15.89 -3.17 -3.63
CA ASP A 126 16.24 -4.06 -2.54
C ASP A 126 16.69 -3.27 -1.30
N LEU A 127 17.42 -2.18 -1.48
CA LEU A 127 17.82 -1.29 -0.38
C LEU A 127 16.60 -0.62 0.26
N LEU A 128 15.69 -0.09 -0.53
CA LEU A 128 14.44 0.53 -0.04
C LEU A 128 13.58 -0.48 0.72
N GLN A 129 13.49 -1.70 0.21
CA GLN A 129 12.75 -2.78 0.85
C GLN A 129 13.37 -3.17 2.20
N ARG A 130 14.70 -3.35 2.29
CA ARG A 130 15.40 -3.64 3.55
C ARG A 130 15.21 -2.51 4.58
N ARG A 131 15.25 -1.24 4.15
CA ARG A 131 14.99 -0.08 5.01
C ARG A 131 13.55 -0.08 5.52
N ARG A 132 12.59 -0.40 4.68
CA ARG A 132 11.18 -0.54 5.05
C ARG A 132 10.98 -1.61 6.13
N GLU A 133 11.50 -2.82 5.90
CA GLU A 133 11.42 -3.94 6.83
C GLU A 133 12.06 -3.62 8.18
N THR A 134 13.23 -2.97 8.17
CA THR A 134 13.94 -2.59 9.40
C THR A 134 13.16 -1.52 10.19
N ARG A 135 12.59 -0.51 9.52
CA ARG A 135 11.74 0.49 10.19
C ARG A 135 10.52 -0.15 10.83
N LEU A 136 9.87 -1.07 10.14
CA LEU A 136 8.72 -1.80 10.67
C LEU A 136 9.12 -2.67 11.85
N ALA A 137 10.25 -3.37 11.80
CA ALA A 137 10.76 -4.18 12.90
C ALA A 137 11.01 -3.33 14.16
N ILE A 138 11.63 -2.16 14.00
CA ILE A 138 11.86 -1.21 15.12
C ILE A 138 10.52 -0.74 15.72
N LYS A 139 9.55 -0.35 14.88
CA LYS A 139 8.23 0.09 15.35
C LYS A 139 7.49 -1.04 16.07
N LEU A 140 7.52 -2.24 15.49
CA LEU A 140 6.88 -3.42 16.09
C LEU A 140 7.53 -3.75 17.44
N ALA A 141 8.86 -3.76 17.52
CA ALA A 141 9.57 -3.97 18.77
C ALA A 141 9.18 -2.93 19.83
N SER A 142 9.17 -1.65 19.48
CA SER A 142 8.78 -0.56 20.39
C SER A 142 7.33 -0.71 20.89
N MET A 143 6.42 -1.15 20.03
CA MET A 143 5.02 -1.39 20.38
C MET A 143 4.89 -2.57 21.35
N LEU A 144 5.60 -3.68 21.08
CA LEU A 144 5.59 -4.88 21.91
C LEU A 144 6.32 -4.65 23.23
N ASP A 145 7.35 -3.82 23.28
CA ASP A 145 8.08 -3.49 24.48
C ASP A 145 7.21 -2.77 25.52
N VAL A 146 6.18 -2.03 25.10
CA VAL A 146 5.16 -1.50 26.03
C VAL A 146 4.46 -2.63 26.78
N TYR A 147 4.15 -3.74 26.09
CA TYR A 147 3.59 -4.93 26.73
C TYR A 147 4.62 -5.65 27.59
N VAL A 148 5.84 -5.81 27.11
CA VAL A 148 6.92 -6.57 27.79
C VAL A 148 7.37 -5.87 29.08
N ASP A 149 7.53 -4.54 29.02
CA ASP A 149 8.03 -3.72 30.12
C ASP A 149 6.91 -3.18 31.05
N TRP A 150 5.65 -3.51 30.71
CA TRP A 150 4.50 -3.06 31.53
C TRP A 150 4.61 -3.60 32.95
N GLN A 151 4.52 -2.71 33.92
CA GLN A 151 4.54 -3.03 35.34
C GLN A 151 3.21 -2.68 35.99
N PRO A 152 2.71 -3.53 36.90
CA PRO A 152 1.50 -3.26 37.60
C PRO A 152 1.67 -2.06 38.56
N PRO A 153 0.58 -1.37 38.92
CA PRO A 153 0.59 -0.42 40.01
C PRO A 153 1.13 -1.05 41.30
N ARG A 154 1.88 -0.28 42.08
CA ARG A 154 2.49 -0.78 43.34
C ARG A 154 1.42 -1.42 44.23
N GLY A 155 1.64 -2.69 44.61
CA GLY A 155 0.80 -3.44 45.55
C GLY A 155 -0.19 -4.43 44.92
N SER A 156 -0.26 -4.57 43.60
CA SER A 156 -1.08 -5.59 42.94
C SER A 156 -0.23 -6.71 42.31
N ALA A 157 -0.53 -7.95 42.67
CA ALA A 157 0.00 -9.13 42.00
C ALA A 157 -0.82 -9.35 40.71
N ILE A 158 -0.37 -8.75 39.60
CA ILE A 158 -1.09 -8.80 38.33
C ILE A 158 -0.54 -9.92 37.47
N GLY A 159 -1.43 -10.76 36.97
CA GLY A 159 -1.13 -11.89 36.12
C GLY A 159 -0.92 -11.49 34.64
N LYS A 160 -0.51 -12.45 33.82
CA LYS A 160 -0.36 -12.27 32.36
C LYS A 160 -1.63 -11.75 31.68
N LYS A 161 -2.80 -12.09 32.22
CA LYS A 161 -4.11 -11.73 31.67
C LYS A 161 -4.38 -10.22 31.74
N GLU A 162 -4.08 -9.61 32.89
CA GLU A 162 -4.28 -8.18 33.09
C GLU A 162 -3.34 -7.35 32.21
N ARG A 163 -2.08 -7.81 32.05
CA ARG A 163 -1.13 -7.20 31.12
C ARG A 163 -1.63 -7.26 29.68
N ALA A 164 -2.15 -8.41 29.26
CA ALA A 164 -2.71 -8.58 27.92
C ALA A 164 -3.94 -7.66 27.72
N ASN A 165 -4.83 -7.57 28.72
CA ASN A 165 -5.99 -6.69 28.65
C ASN A 165 -5.58 -5.21 28.55
N ALA A 166 -4.59 -4.76 29.33
CA ALA A 166 -4.08 -3.39 29.27
C ALA A 166 -3.49 -3.07 27.89
N PHE A 167 -2.77 -4.01 27.29
CA PHE A 167 -2.26 -3.87 25.93
C PHE A 167 -3.39 -3.80 24.89
N VAL A 168 -4.41 -4.63 25.00
CA VAL A 168 -5.57 -4.62 24.10
C VAL A 168 -6.30 -3.28 24.20
N GLU A 169 -6.55 -2.75 25.40
CA GLU A 169 -7.20 -1.45 25.58
C GLU A 169 -6.37 -0.30 25.00
N MET A 170 -5.04 -0.37 25.07
CA MET A 170 -4.16 0.60 24.43
C MET A 170 -4.20 0.53 22.89
N MET A 171 -4.29 -0.68 22.34
CA MET A 171 -4.31 -0.88 20.87
C MET A 171 -5.67 -0.63 20.23
N LYS A 172 -6.75 -0.72 21.01
CA LYS A 172 -8.14 -0.61 20.54
C LYS A 172 -8.41 0.69 19.78
N PRO A 173 -8.12 1.90 20.31
CA PRO A 173 -8.38 3.15 19.58
C PRO A 173 -7.58 3.26 18.28
N ILE A 174 -6.37 2.69 18.24
CA ILE A 174 -5.56 2.63 17.04
C ILE A 174 -6.24 1.73 15.98
N ALA A 175 -6.71 0.55 16.40
CA ALA A 175 -7.42 -0.37 15.52
C ALA A 175 -8.74 0.22 15.01
N GLU A 176 -9.51 0.90 15.85
CA GLU A 176 -10.76 1.58 15.48
C GLU A 176 -10.52 2.67 14.43
N THR A 177 -9.45 3.46 14.59
CA THR A 177 -9.06 4.46 13.60
C THR A 177 -8.69 3.82 12.26
N LEU A 178 -7.94 2.72 12.29
CA LEU A 178 -7.51 2.00 11.09
C LEU A 178 -8.66 1.29 10.38
N VAL A 179 -9.65 0.76 11.11
CA VAL A 179 -10.86 0.14 10.53
C VAL A 179 -11.61 1.11 9.63
N ASN A 180 -11.65 2.38 10.00
CA ASN A 180 -12.36 3.43 9.26
C ASN A 180 -11.62 3.90 7.99
N THR A 181 -10.40 3.42 7.75
CA THR A 181 -9.68 3.71 6.50
C THR A 181 -10.15 2.79 5.36
N SER A 182 -9.96 3.22 4.12
CA SER A 182 -10.18 2.38 2.94
C SER A 182 -9.40 1.07 3.07
N PHE A 183 -10.08 -0.07 2.89
CA PHE A 183 -9.50 -1.42 3.10
C PHE A 183 -9.00 -1.72 4.52
N GLY A 184 -9.23 -0.84 5.50
CA GLY A 184 -8.70 -0.97 6.86
C GLY A 184 -8.99 -2.31 7.51
N THR A 185 -10.24 -2.77 7.46
CA THR A 185 -10.65 -4.08 8.01
C THR A 185 -9.91 -5.24 7.37
N VAL A 186 -9.75 -5.22 6.03
CA VAL A 186 -9.07 -6.30 5.29
C VAL A 186 -7.58 -6.32 5.61
N MET A 187 -6.97 -5.14 5.68
CA MET A 187 -5.56 -4.98 6.03
C MET A 187 -5.28 -5.40 7.47
N LEU A 188 -6.10 -4.96 8.44
CA LEU A 188 -5.92 -5.35 9.84
C LEU A 188 -6.05 -6.85 10.05
N LYS A 189 -7.00 -7.51 9.38
CA LYS A 189 -7.11 -8.97 9.39
C LYS A 189 -5.83 -9.63 8.84
N LYS A 190 -5.28 -9.09 7.76
CA LYS A 190 -4.03 -9.61 7.17
C LYS A 190 -2.83 -9.41 8.08
N ILE A 191 -2.68 -8.21 8.67
CA ILE A 191 -1.62 -7.88 9.63
C ILE A 191 -1.69 -8.81 10.83
N GLY A 192 -2.84 -8.90 11.47
CA GLY A 192 -3.04 -9.74 12.66
C GLY A 192 -2.79 -11.22 12.38
N TRP A 193 -3.22 -11.71 11.20
CA TRP A 193 -2.95 -13.08 10.80
C TRP A 193 -1.45 -13.35 10.63
N VAL A 194 -0.70 -12.42 10.01
CA VAL A 194 0.76 -12.58 9.84
C VAL A 194 1.46 -12.54 11.20
N TYR A 195 1.11 -11.59 12.07
CA TYR A 195 1.72 -11.48 13.40
C TYR A 195 1.50 -12.75 14.22
N LYS A 196 0.25 -13.23 14.26
CA LYS A 196 -0.09 -14.48 14.94
C LYS A 196 0.75 -15.66 14.41
N LEU A 197 0.83 -15.80 13.09
CA LEU A 197 1.51 -16.91 12.44
C LEU A 197 3.02 -16.92 12.73
N GLU A 198 3.68 -15.74 12.68
CA GLU A 198 5.11 -15.62 12.94
C GLU A 198 5.43 -15.77 14.45
N ALA A 199 4.54 -15.32 15.33
CA ALA A 199 4.65 -15.55 16.77
C ALA A 199 4.54 -17.06 17.12
N GLU A 200 3.52 -17.73 16.59
CA GLU A 200 3.35 -19.19 16.77
C GLU A 200 4.57 -19.97 16.25
N LYS A 201 5.07 -19.60 15.07
CA LYS A 201 6.26 -20.23 14.50
C LYS A 201 7.48 -20.07 15.41
N TYR A 202 7.72 -18.85 15.94
CA TYR A 202 8.83 -18.58 16.83
C TYR A 202 8.71 -19.34 18.17
N LEU A 203 7.52 -19.35 18.78
CA LEU A 203 7.28 -20.03 20.06
C LEU A 203 7.43 -21.56 19.96
N HIS A 204 7.15 -22.12 18.80
CA HIS A 204 7.28 -23.56 18.54
C HIS A 204 8.65 -23.96 17.95
N ASP A 205 9.56 -23.00 17.72
CA ASP A 205 10.92 -23.30 17.28
C ASP A 205 11.78 -23.74 18.48
N PRO A 206 12.27 -25.01 18.52
CA PRO A 206 13.07 -25.49 19.63
C PRO A 206 14.37 -24.73 19.83
N LEU A 207 14.91 -24.12 18.77
CA LEU A 207 16.18 -23.38 18.79
C LEU A 207 16.00 -21.92 19.20
N ALA A 208 14.91 -21.30 18.82
CA ALA A 208 14.66 -19.88 19.00
C ALA A 208 13.67 -19.58 20.13
N GLY A 209 12.61 -20.37 20.25
CA GLY A 209 11.49 -20.14 21.15
C GLY A 209 11.59 -20.88 22.48
N THR A 210 10.44 -21.02 23.11
CA THR A 210 10.23 -21.76 24.35
C THR A 210 9.76 -23.19 24.10
N GLY A 211 9.71 -23.62 22.84
CA GLY A 211 9.28 -24.95 22.42
C GLY A 211 10.08 -26.04 23.09
N THR A 212 9.41 -27.05 23.63
CA THR A 212 10.03 -28.23 24.16
C THR A 212 10.44 -29.14 22.99
N TRP A 213 11.50 -29.95 23.17
CA TRP A 213 11.92 -30.92 22.17
C TRP A 213 10.84 -31.95 21.80
N LEU A 214 9.81 -32.13 22.64
CA LEU A 214 8.62 -32.94 22.37
C LEU A 214 7.65 -32.28 21.33
N ASP A 215 7.69 -30.97 21.14
CA ASP A 215 6.93 -30.26 20.09
C ASP A 215 7.48 -30.46 18.66
N LEU A 216 8.68 -31.08 18.57
CA LEU A 216 9.40 -31.64 17.40
C LEU A 216 8.82 -31.26 16.03
N GLY A 217 8.64 -29.97 15.81
CA GLY A 217 8.33 -29.50 14.47
C GLY A 217 6.94 -29.83 13.90
N LEU A 218 6.12 -30.64 14.55
CA LEU A 218 4.79 -31.02 14.02
C LEU A 218 3.86 -29.82 13.92
N ARG A 219 3.87 -28.92 14.91
CA ARG A 219 3.11 -27.68 14.86
C ARG A 219 3.80 -26.62 13.96
N SER A 220 5.12 -26.53 14.01
CA SER A 220 5.89 -25.65 13.13
C SER A 220 5.77 -26.04 11.65
N THR A 221 5.70 -27.34 11.33
CA THR A 221 5.44 -27.84 9.96
C THR A 221 4.04 -27.48 9.50
N GLY A 222 3.02 -27.57 10.36
CA GLY A 222 1.65 -27.13 10.07
C GLY A 222 1.58 -25.64 9.76
N VAL A 223 2.23 -24.80 10.58
CA VAL A 223 2.34 -23.35 10.38
C VAL A 223 3.08 -23.02 9.09
N THR A 224 4.19 -23.69 8.81
CA THR A 224 4.97 -23.50 7.57
C THR A 224 4.18 -23.92 6.33
N MET A 225 3.39 -25.00 6.42
CA MET A 225 2.54 -25.48 5.34
C MET A 225 1.39 -24.50 5.07
N GLN A 226 0.79 -23.94 6.11
CA GLN A 226 -0.23 -22.89 6.00
C GLN A 226 0.33 -21.62 5.38
N GLN A 227 1.55 -21.22 5.72
CA GLN A 227 2.27 -20.11 5.09
C GLN A 227 2.48 -20.33 3.59
N LYS A 228 3.04 -21.48 3.21
CA LYS A 228 3.27 -21.81 1.78
C LYS A 228 1.97 -21.82 0.99
N SER A 229 0.91 -22.39 1.55
CA SER A 229 -0.43 -22.41 0.93
C SER A 229 -1.00 -20.99 0.74
N SER A 230 -0.91 -20.12 1.77
CA SER A 230 -1.38 -18.73 1.68
C SER A 230 -0.59 -17.92 0.65
N THR A 231 0.74 -18.02 0.68
CA THR A 231 1.60 -17.31 -0.29
C THR A 231 1.33 -17.77 -1.72
N LEU A 232 1.14 -19.08 -1.93
CA LEU A 232 0.80 -19.64 -3.25
C LEU A 232 -0.57 -19.15 -3.72
N LYS A 233 -1.59 -19.17 -2.85
CA LYS A 233 -2.93 -18.66 -3.15
C LYS A 233 -2.89 -17.18 -3.53
N ASN A 234 -2.16 -16.35 -2.78
CA ASN A 234 -2.05 -14.92 -3.05
C ASN A 234 -1.33 -14.65 -4.38
N LYS A 235 -0.23 -15.37 -4.68
CA LYS A 235 0.46 -15.28 -5.97
C LYS A 235 -0.44 -15.71 -7.13
N PHE A 236 -1.19 -16.79 -6.95
CA PHE A 236 -2.13 -17.27 -7.97
C PHE A 236 -3.29 -16.30 -8.18
N ALA A 237 -3.81 -15.70 -7.11
CA ALA A 237 -4.83 -14.64 -7.19
C ALA A 237 -4.33 -13.41 -7.94
N ALA A 238 -3.10 -12.97 -7.68
CA ALA A 238 -2.47 -11.85 -8.39
C ALA A 238 -2.29 -12.13 -9.89
N LEU A 239 -1.85 -13.34 -10.24
CA LEU A 239 -1.73 -13.77 -11.65
C LEU A 239 -3.10 -13.82 -12.34
N LYS A 240 -4.11 -14.40 -11.67
CA LYS A 240 -5.47 -14.48 -12.21
C LYS A 240 -6.08 -13.09 -12.40
N ALA A 241 -5.91 -12.19 -11.44
CA ALA A 241 -6.42 -10.82 -11.53
C ALA A 241 -5.75 -10.06 -12.68
N GLY A 242 -4.41 -10.17 -12.83
CA GLY A 242 -3.70 -9.59 -13.96
C GLY A 242 -4.16 -10.15 -15.30
N PHE A 243 -4.39 -11.46 -15.39
CA PHE A 243 -4.91 -12.09 -16.61
C PHE A 243 -6.33 -11.62 -16.97
N ASN A 244 -7.20 -11.42 -15.95
CA ASN A 244 -8.54 -10.89 -16.17
C ASN A 244 -8.51 -9.47 -16.74
N VAL A 245 -7.62 -8.59 -16.23
CA VAL A 245 -7.43 -7.24 -16.78
C VAL A 245 -7.03 -7.31 -18.26
N VAL A 246 -6.01 -8.11 -18.58
CA VAL A 246 -5.54 -8.25 -19.98
C VAL A 246 -6.62 -8.78 -20.90
N ARG A 247 -7.38 -9.77 -20.45
CA ARG A 247 -8.48 -10.34 -21.24
C ARG A 247 -9.58 -9.32 -21.51
N GLU A 248 -9.97 -8.54 -20.49
CA GLU A 248 -11.01 -7.51 -20.62
C GLU A 248 -10.59 -6.41 -21.58
N VAL A 249 -9.34 -5.95 -21.48
CA VAL A 249 -8.78 -4.98 -22.43
C VAL A 249 -8.83 -5.51 -23.85
N GLN A 250 -8.35 -6.73 -24.09
CA GLN A 250 -8.32 -7.33 -25.43
C GLN A 250 -9.72 -7.57 -26.03
N SER A 251 -10.69 -8.00 -25.23
CA SER A 251 -12.06 -8.23 -25.72
C SER A 251 -12.70 -6.92 -26.17
N THR A 252 -12.53 -5.86 -25.39
CA THR A 252 -13.15 -4.56 -25.70
C THR A 252 -12.42 -3.82 -26.83
N GLU A 253 -11.10 -3.97 -26.96
CA GLU A 253 -10.37 -3.45 -28.15
C GLU A 253 -10.91 -4.05 -29.45
N HIS A 254 -11.25 -5.35 -29.42
CA HIS A 254 -11.87 -6.01 -30.56
C HIS A 254 -13.26 -5.43 -30.88
N ASP A 255 -14.08 -5.20 -29.85
CA ASP A 255 -15.42 -4.62 -29.99
C ASP A 255 -15.37 -3.17 -30.47
N ILE A 256 -14.42 -2.36 -29.98
CA ILE A 256 -14.18 -0.98 -30.42
C ILE A 256 -13.73 -0.94 -31.89
N ALA A 257 -12.86 -1.87 -32.30
CA ALA A 257 -12.40 -1.96 -33.70
C ALA A 257 -13.54 -2.32 -34.67
N GLY A 258 -14.60 -2.99 -34.18
CA GLY A 258 -15.82 -3.33 -34.92
C GLY A 258 -16.93 -2.28 -34.87
N ALA A 259 -16.73 -1.18 -34.13
CA ALA A 259 -17.78 -0.16 -33.96
C ALA A 259 -18.11 0.57 -35.25
N THR A 260 -19.40 0.69 -35.56
CA THR A 260 -19.91 1.27 -36.81
C THR A 260 -20.06 2.79 -36.78
N SER A 261 -19.92 3.42 -35.60
CA SER A 261 -19.96 4.87 -35.42
C SER A 261 -19.04 5.33 -34.30
N GLU A 262 -18.60 6.60 -34.37
CA GLU A 262 -17.75 7.21 -33.36
C GLU A 262 -18.42 7.36 -31.99
N GLN A 263 -19.74 7.61 -31.99
CA GLN A 263 -20.56 7.63 -30.77
C GLN A 263 -20.59 6.25 -30.08
N HIS A 264 -20.78 5.19 -30.85
CA HIS A 264 -20.78 3.82 -30.34
C HIS A 264 -19.40 3.42 -29.82
N ALA A 265 -18.31 3.80 -30.48
CA ALA A 265 -16.95 3.60 -29.99
C ALA A 265 -16.69 4.33 -28.67
N THR A 266 -17.23 5.53 -28.48
CA THR A 266 -17.11 6.32 -27.23
C THR A 266 -17.89 5.67 -26.08
N GLU A 267 -19.10 5.16 -26.34
CA GLU A 267 -19.89 4.41 -25.37
C GLU A 267 -19.19 3.10 -24.95
N LEU A 268 -18.62 2.37 -25.90
CA LEU A 268 -17.85 1.17 -25.61
C LEU A 268 -16.59 1.46 -24.77
N ARG A 269 -15.88 2.56 -25.05
CA ARG A 269 -14.72 2.99 -24.23
C ARG A 269 -15.14 3.35 -22.80
N ALA A 270 -16.23 4.09 -22.63
CA ALA A 270 -16.76 4.42 -21.30
C ALA A 270 -17.18 3.17 -20.51
N LYS A 271 -17.85 2.24 -21.17
CA LYS A 271 -18.23 0.95 -20.59
C LYS A 271 -17.00 0.11 -20.22
N GLN A 272 -16.03 0.01 -21.11
CA GLN A 272 -14.75 -0.67 -20.87
C GLN A 272 -14.08 -0.14 -19.60
N GLN A 273 -14.02 1.19 -19.46
CA GLN A 273 -13.42 1.83 -18.29
C GLN A 273 -14.13 1.45 -16.99
N GLN A 274 -15.46 1.35 -17.03
CA GLN A 274 -16.27 0.94 -15.88
C GLN A 274 -16.09 -0.54 -15.54
N ASP A 275 -15.99 -1.41 -16.54
CA ASP A 275 -15.86 -2.85 -16.37
C ASP A 275 -14.43 -3.28 -15.98
N ILE A 276 -13.39 -2.55 -16.45
CA ILE A 276 -11.99 -2.85 -16.12
C ILE A 276 -11.62 -2.42 -14.69
N LEU A 277 -12.21 -1.34 -14.17
CA LEU A 277 -11.83 -0.77 -12.87
C LEU A 277 -11.86 -1.79 -11.72
N PRO A 278 -12.90 -2.65 -11.53
CA PRO A 278 -12.90 -3.67 -10.50
C PRO A 278 -11.74 -4.66 -10.64
N HIS A 279 -11.41 -5.08 -11.86
CA HIS A 279 -10.33 -6.02 -12.13
C HIS A 279 -8.95 -5.42 -11.85
N VAL A 280 -8.76 -4.14 -12.16
CA VAL A 280 -7.54 -3.39 -11.80
C VAL A 280 -7.39 -3.29 -10.29
N ILE A 281 -8.47 -2.98 -9.57
CA ILE A 281 -8.47 -2.93 -8.10
C ILE A 281 -8.09 -4.29 -7.51
N ASP A 282 -8.67 -5.37 -8.00
CA ASP A 282 -8.37 -6.73 -7.55
C ASP A 282 -6.91 -7.12 -7.82
N ALA A 283 -6.36 -6.74 -8.97
CA ALA A 283 -4.97 -7.00 -9.33
C ALA A 283 -4.01 -6.22 -8.42
N LEU A 284 -4.28 -4.93 -8.18
CA LEU A 284 -3.51 -4.08 -7.29
C LEU A 284 -3.57 -4.59 -5.84
N TRP A 285 -4.76 -4.97 -5.37
CA TRP A 285 -4.93 -5.56 -4.05
C TRP A 285 -4.15 -6.87 -3.91
N SER A 286 -4.31 -7.79 -4.84
CA SER A 286 -3.66 -9.10 -4.80
C SER A 286 -2.14 -8.98 -4.79
N THR A 287 -1.58 -8.07 -5.59
CA THR A 287 -0.15 -7.77 -5.63
C THR A 287 0.32 -7.14 -4.31
N SER A 288 -0.45 -6.20 -3.78
CA SER A 288 -0.15 -5.53 -2.51
C SER A 288 -0.23 -6.49 -1.33
N ALA A 289 -1.19 -7.40 -1.32
CA ALA A 289 -1.35 -8.41 -0.27
C ALA A 289 -0.12 -9.35 -0.17
N VAL A 290 0.51 -9.69 -1.31
CA VAL A 290 1.76 -10.45 -1.35
C VAL A 290 2.92 -9.64 -0.77
N ASP A 291 3.04 -8.38 -1.18
CA ASP A 291 4.08 -7.45 -0.71
C ASP A 291 3.97 -7.21 0.81
N ILE A 292 2.75 -6.92 1.31
CA ILE A 292 2.46 -6.73 2.74
C ILE A 292 2.85 -7.98 3.52
N GLU A 293 2.39 -9.15 3.11
CA GLU A 293 2.65 -10.41 3.80
C GLU A 293 4.15 -10.70 3.89
N SER A 294 4.87 -10.57 2.78
CA SER A 294 6.32 -10.78 2.74
C SER A 294 7.07 -9.78 3.65
N THR A 295 6.73 -8.50 3.56
CA THR A 295 7.36 -7.44 4.35
C THR A 295 7.14 -7.63 5.85
N LEU A 296 5.90 -7.94 6.26
CA LEU A 296 5.58 -8.17 7.67
C LEU A 296 6.28 -9.40 8.23
N ARG A 297 6.40 -10.47 7.46
CA ARG A 297 7.17 -11.67 7.89
C ARG A 297 8.63 -11.34 8.15
N HIS A 298 9.27 -10.58 7.27
CA HIS A 298 10.65 -10.14 7.48
C HIS A 298 10.78 -9.20 8.69
N ALA A 299 9.83 -8.28 8.89
CA ALA A 299 9.81 -7.41 10.05
C ALA A 299 9.64 -8.21 11.36
N CYS A 300 8.70 -9.16 11.41
CA CYS A 300 8.52 -10.07 12.57
C CYS A 300 9.79 -10.89 12.83
N SER A 301 10.37 -11.47 11.79
CA SER A 301 11.62 -12.23 11.93
C SER A 301 12.74 -11.37 12.52
N LYS A 302 12.93 -10.13 12.04
CA LYS A 302 13.93 -9.19 12.60
C LYS A 302 13.64 -8.87 14.07
N THR A 303 12.37 -8.68 14.45
CA THR A 303 11.94 -8.35 15.82
C THR A 303 12.13 -9.53 16.78
N LEU A 304 11.77 -10.74 16.35
CA LEU A 304 11.81 -11.94 17.17
C LEU A 304 13.23 -12.56 17.28
N HIS A 305 14.08 -12.29 16.28
CA HIS A 305 15.48 -12.75 16.29
C HIS A 305 16.48 -11.60 16.57
N ASP A 306 16.00 -10.50 17.16
CA ASP A 306 16.83 -9.36 17.55
C ASP A 306 17.94 -9.80 18.52
N ALA A 307 19.19 -9.77 18.05
CA ALA A 307 20.34 -10.17 18.84
C ALA A 307 20.63 -9.25 20.04
N SER A 308 20.15 -8.00 20.02
CA SER A 308 20.30 -7.05 21.11
C SER A 308 19.35 -7.33 22.29
N ALA A 309 18.26 -8.06 22.04
CA ALA A 309 17.28 -8.45 23.05
C ALA A 309 17.58 -9.83 23.64
N SER A 310 17.42 -9.98 24.97
CA SER A 310 17.55 -11.27 25.64
C SER A 310 16.52 -12.28 25.13
N ARG A 311 16.84 -13.58 25.23
CA ARG A 311 15.93 -14.66 24.82
C ARG A 311 14.55 -14.57 25.50
N PRO A 312 14.45 -14.33 26.84
CA PRO A 312 13.15 -14.15 27.50
C PRO A 312 12.37 -12.95 26.96
N ARG A 313 13.06 -11.83 26.62
CA ARG A 313 12.41 -10.63 26.05
C ARG A 313 11.85 -10.93 24.66
N ARG A 314 12.59 -11.62 23.83
CA ARG A 314 12.12 -12.05 22.50
C ARG A 314 10.92 -12.99 22.59
N ALA A 315 10.94 -13.95 23.52
CA ALA A 315 9.80 -14.83 23.78
C ALA A 315 8.57 -14.08 24.33
N ALA A 316 8.77 -13.01 25.07
CA ALA A 316 7.68 -12.17 25.55
C ALA A 316 7.09 -11.27 24.46
N ARG A 317 7.86 -10.92 23.42
CA ARG A 317 7.38 -10.20 22.23
C ARG A 317 6.55 -11.10 21.29
N ALA A 318 6.76 -12.41 21.32
CA ALA A 318 6.01 -13.40 20.53
C ALA A 318 4.68 -13.74 21.20
#